data_9337418a571dcbed04a90b9c88d5a188
#
_entry.id   9337418a571dcbed04a90b9c88d5a188
#
_cell.length_a   1.000
_cell.length_b   1.000
_cell.length_c   1.000
_cell.angle_alpha   90.00
_cell.angle_beta   90.00
_cell.angle_gamma   90.00
#
_symmetry.space_group_name_H-M   'P 1'
#
loop_
_entity.id
_entity.type
_entity.pdbx_description
1 polymer ?
#
loop_
_entity_poly.entity_id
_entity_poly.type
_entity_poly.pdbx_seq_one_letter_code
_entity_poly.pdbx_strand_id
1 'polypeptide(L)'
;MATVEQGSKQLQGAFQELWVVKETVNFANAATGSGTFASVDVTVPGVALGDMVIGVSMGVDTVDGVVWGAVTAANTVTLTLMNNSAGAIDLASTTAKFMVGRPSW
;
A
#
# COMPACT_ATOMS: atom_id res chain seq x y z
N MET A 1 1.51 -23.82 -12.32
CA MET A 1 1.48 -23.12 -13.61
C MET A 1 0.69 -21.83 -13.46
N ALA A 2 1.18 -20.77 -14.03
CA ALA A 2 0.49 -19.48 -13.96
C ALA A 2 -0.68 -19.44 -14.96
N THR A 3 -1.77 -18.85 -14.55
CA THR A 3 -2.86 -18.49 -15.44
C THR A 3 -2.76 -17.00 -15.71
N VAL A 4 -2.76 -16.62 -16.98
CA VAL A 4 -2.64 -15.23 -17.40
C VAL A 4 -3.94 -14.80 -18.07
N GLU A 5 -4.54 -13.74 -17.56
CA GLU A 5 -5.74 -13.16 -18.12
C GLU A 5 -5.47 -11.74 -18.56
N GLN A 6 -6.20 -11.27 -19.55
CA GLN A 6 -5.97 -9.97 -20.16
C GLN A 6 -7.29 -9.23 -20.34
N GLY A 7 -7.20 -7.92 -20.26
CA GLY A 7 -8.33 -7.05 -20.53
C GLY A 7 -9.17 -6.75 -19.29
N SER A 8 -9.98 -5.71 -19.40
CA SER A 8 -10.76 -5.21 -18.26
C SER A 8 -11.83 -6.19 -17.79
N LYS A 9 -12.38 -6.98 -18.68
CA LYS A 9 -13.36 -8.00 -18.31
C LYS A 9 -12.73 -9.09 -17.46
N GLN A 10 -11.54 -9.53 -17.84
CA GLN A 10 -10.80 -10.52 -17.09
C GLN A 10 -10.38 -9.96 -15.73
N LEU A 11 -10.02 -8.69 -15.67
CA LEU A 11 -9.71 -8.07 -14.39
C LEU A 11 -10.91 -8.08 -13.46
N GLN A 12 -12.11 -7.80 -13.95
CA GLN A 12 -13.33 -7.87 -13.14
C GLN A 12 -13.61 -9.29 -12.65
N GLY A 13 -13.34 -10.29 -13.48
CA GLY A 13 -13.49 -11.70 -13.10
C GLY A 13 -12.40 -12.19 -12.17
N ALA A 14 -11.26 -11.51 -12.15
CA ALA A 14 -10.13 -11.89 -11.30
C ALA A 14 -10.33 -11.52 -9.83
N PHE A 15 -11.18 -10.55 -9.53
CA PHE A 15 -11.41 -10.09 -8.16
C PHE A 15 -12.87 -10.26 -7.77
N GLN A 16 -13.09 -10.81 -6.57
CA GLN A 16 -14.42 -10.90 -5.96
C GLN A 16 -14.89 -9.55 -5.46
N GLU A 17 -13.96 -8.75 -4.97
CA GLU A 17 -14.23 -7.47 -4.38
C GLU A 17 -13.06 -6.53 -4.59
N LEU A 18 -13.36 -5.24 -4.74
CA LEU A 18 -12.36 -4.18 -4.83
C LEU A 18 -12.73 -3.07 -3.87
N TRP A 19 -11.72 -2.59 -3.14
CA TRP A 19 -11.82 -1.40 -2.31
C TRP A 19 -10.97 -0.31 -2.93
N VAL A 20 -11.49 0.89 -3.00
CA VAL A 20 -10.74 2.08 -3.42
C VAL A 20 -10.58 2.95 -2.18
N VAL A 21 -9.34 3.21 -1.81
CA VAL A 21 -9.02 3.85 -0.54
C VAL A 21 -8.27 5.14 -0.77
N LYS A 22 -8.67 6.15 -0.02
CA LYS A 22 -8.05 7.46 0.03
C LYS A 22 -7.98 7.86 1.49
N GLU A 23 -6.77 8.06 2.01
CA GLU A 23 -6.56 8.35 3.43
C GLU A 23 -5.43 9.35 3.60
N THR A 24 -5.61 10.27 4.55
CA THR A 24 -4.51 11.15 4.95
C THR A 24 -3.58 10.37 5.86
N VAL A 25 -2.31 10.33 5.51
CA VAL A 25 -1.29 9.61 6.26
C VAL A 25 -0.13 10.51 6.61
N ASN A 26 0.51 10.23 7.74
CA ASN A 26 1.70 10.93 8.19
C ASN A 26 2.67 9.89 8.72
N PHE A 27 3.67 9.53 7.90
CA PHE A 27 4.70 8.62 8.33
C PHE A 27 5.60 9.30 9.35
N ALA A 28 5.97 8.56 10.40
CA ALA A 28 6.99 9.03 11.32
C ALA A 28 8.32 9.18 10.58
N ASN A 29 9.21 10.00 11.12
CA ASN A 29 10.53 10.20 10.55
C ASN A 29 11.28 8.88 10.45
N ALA A 30 11.55 8.43 9.23
CA ALA A 30 12.35 7.23 8.98
C ALA A 30 13.83 7.58 9.16
N ALA A 31 14.46 6.92 10.12
CA ALA A 31 15.84 7.20 10.50
C ALA A 31 16.79 7.05 9.32
N THR A 32 17.99 7.66 9.46
CA THR A 32 19.06 7.50 8.48
C THR A 32 19.46 6.04 8.32
N GLY A 33 19.75 5.65 7.12
CA GLY A 33 20.35 4.37 6.85
C GLY A 33 19.45 3.43 6.07
N SER A 34 20.09 2.61 5.25
CA SER A 34 19.41 1.62 4.43
C SER A 34 18.69 0.60 5.32
N GLY A 35 17.46 0.29 4.94
CA GLY A 35 16.65 -0.71 5.63
C GLY A 35 15.83 -0.20 6.81
N THR A 36 15.92 1.08 7.14
CA THR A 36 15.02 1.66 8.15
C THR A 36 13.67 1.99 7.53
N PHE A 37 12.61 1.90 8.32
CA PHE A 37 11.27 2.13 7.79
C PHE A 37 10.34 2.72 8.85
N ALA A 38 9.25 3.34 8.36
CA ALA A 38 8.14 3.81 9.15
C ALA A 38 6.85 3.22 8.59
N SER A 39 5.87 2.96 9.44
CA SER A 39 4.62 2.35 9.02
C SER A 39 3.42 3.12 9.55
N VAL A 40 2.32 3.06 8.79
CA VAL A 40 1.03 3.62 9.18
C VAL A 40 -0.04 2.58 8.89
N ASP A 41 -0.92 2.33 9.85
CA ASP A 41 -2.07 1.46 9.66
C ASP A 41 -3.27 2.25 9.18
N VAL A 42 -3.92 1.75 8.15
CA VAL A 42 -5.15 2.33 7.61
C VAL A 42 -6.27 1.33 7.83
N THR A 43 -7.36 1.78 8.43
CA THR A 43 -8.54 0.94 8.61
C THR A 43 -9.33 0.89 7.31
N VAL A 44 -9.49 -0.31 6.76
CA VAL A 44 -10.28 -0.57 5.56
C VAL A 44 -11.26 -1.69 5.89
N PRO A 45 -12.50 -1.36 6.24
CA PRO A 45 -13.46 -2.38 6.66
C PRO A 45 -13.69 -3.44 5.58
N GLY A 46 -13.63 -4.69 5.98
CA GLY A 46 -13.92 -5.83 5.11
C GLY A 46 -12.69 -6.53 4.56
N VAL A 47 -11.52 -5.91 4.54
CA VAL A 47 -10.31 -6.57 4.05
C VAL A 47 -9.85 -7.64 5.03
N ALA A 48 -9.20 -8.66 4.51
CA ALA A 48 -8.67 -9.79 5.29
C ALA A 48 -7.31 -10.22 4.73
N LEU A 49 -6.57 -10.96 5.53
CA LEU A 49 -5.32 -11.56 5.08
C LEU A 49 -5.56 -12.36 3.78
N GLY A 50 -4.67 -12.19 2.84
CA GLY A 50 -4.79 -12.78 1.50
C GLY A 50 -5.30 -11.80 0.46
N ASP A 51 -5.92 -10.69 0.86
CA ASP A 51 -6.29 -9.64 -0.06
C ASP A 51 -5.04 -8.89 -0.52
N MET A 52 -5.07 -8.39 -1.74
CA MET A 52 -3.90 -7.78 -2.39
C MET A 52 -4.01 -6.26 -2.36
N VAL A 53 -2.97 -5.59 -1.91
CA VAL A 53 -2.86 -4.14 -2.05
C VAL A 53 -2.27 -3.82 -3.42
N ILE A 54 -2.98 -3.03 -4.19
CA ILE A 54 -2.64 -2.71 -5.57
C ILE A 54 -2.19 -1.27 -5.63
N GLY A 55 -0.89 -1.07 -5.77
CA GLY A 55 -0.26 0.23 -5.91
C GLY A 55 -0.54 1.16 -4.75
N VAL A 56 0.40 2.02 -4.45
CA VAL A 56 0.21 3.11 -3.50
C VAL A 56 0.68 4.39 -4.17
N SER A 57 -0.18 5.40 -4.21
CA SER A 57 0.16 6.71 -4.74
C SER A 57 0.14 7.72 -3.62
N MET A 58 1.24 8.43 -3.46
CA MET A 58 1.38 9.48 -2.47
C MET A 58 1.20 10.84 -3.10
N GLY A 59 0.65 11.79 -2.34
CA GLY A 59 0.49 13.16 -2.80
C GLY A 59 1.75 14.02 -2.68
N VAL A 60 2.85 13.44 -2.24
CA VAL A 60 4.16 14.10 -2.14
C VAL A 60 5.23 13.20 -2.72
N ASP A 61 6.37 13.79 -3.07
CA ASP A 61 7.55 13.04 -3.49
C ASP A 61 8.08 12.22 -2.30
N THR A 62 8.30 10.94 -2.52
CA THR A 62 8.86 10.06 -1.49
C THR A 62 10.39 10.15 -1.39
N VAL A 63 10.98 11.07 -2.15
CA VAL A 63 12.42 11.27 -2.23
C VAL A 63 13.09 9.96 -2.67
N ASP A 64 13.96 9.39 -1.88
CA ASP A 64 14.59 8.10 -2.20
C ASP A 64 13.95 6.93 -1.47
N GLY A 65 12.80 7.17 -0.84
CA GLY A 65 12.06 6.14 -0.13
C GLY A 65 11.15 5.33 -1.04
N VAL A 66 10.78 4.16 -0.56
CA VAL A 66 9.82 3.26 -1.22
C VAL A 66 8.63 3.10 -0.31
N VAL A 67 7.42 3.27 -0.86
CA VAL A 67 6.17 3.05 -0.13
C VAL A 67 5.44 1.87 -0.73
N TRP A 68 5.01 0.95 0.13
CA TRP A 68 4.16 -0.16 -0.30
C TRP A 68 3.12 -0.43 0.78
N GLY A 69 2.16 -1.29 0.46
CA GLY A 69 1.13 -1.68 1.39
C GLY A 69 0.87 -3.16 1.39
N ALA A 70 0.39 -3.65 2.51
CA ALA A 70 -0.05 -5.03 2.67
C ALA A 70 -1.21 -5.09 3.66
N VAL A 71 -2.11 -6.05 3.47
CA VAL A 71 -3.12 -6.36 4.48
C VAL A 71 -2.44 -7.16 5.58
N THR A 72 -2.42 -6.62 6.78
CA THR A 72 -1.70 -7.23 7.91
C THR A 72 -2.61 -7.86 8.95
N ALA A 73 -3.88 -7.52 8.93
CA ALA A 73 -4.89 -8.07 9.82
C ALA A 73 -6.27 -7.79 9.22
N ALA A 74 -7.31 -8.36 9.83
CA ALA A 74 -8.68 -8.03 9.43
C ALA A 74 -8.91 -6.53 9.54
N ASN A 75 -9.51 -5.94 8.52
CA ASN A 75 -9.84 -4.52 8.41
C ASN A 75 -8.62 -3.58 8.43
N THR A 76 -7.41 -4.10 8.25
CA THR A 76 -6.19 -3.30 8.42
C THR A 76 -5.26 -3.45 7.22
N VAL A 77 -4.90 -2.32 6.63
CA VAL A 77 -3.84 -2.22 5.62
C VAL A 77 -2.70 -1.42 6.24
N THR A 78 -1.51 -1.99 6.25
CA THR A 78 -0.31 -1.30 6.71
C THR A 78 0.44 -0.75 5.50
N LEU A 79 0.62 0.56 5.47
CA LEU A 79 1.49 1.23 4.50
C LEU A 79 2.86 1.40 5.14
N THR A 80 3.90 1.10 4.40
CA THR A 80 5.27 1.15 4.90
C THR A 80 6.13 2.03 3.98
N LEU A 81 6.84 2.97 4.59
CA LEU A 81 7.87 3.77 3.93
C LEU A 81 9.23 3.18 4.33
N MET A 82 9.96 2.68 3.36
CA MET A 82 11.34 2.22 3.58
C MET A 82 12.30 3.31 3.16
N ASN A 83 13.21 3.67 4.06
CA ASN A 83 14.28 4.61 3.77
C ASN A 83 15.53 3.84 3.32
N ASN A 84 15.86 3.99 2.05
CA ASN A 84 17.05 3.37 1.46
C ASN A 84 18.10 4.41 1.11
N SER A 85 18.10 5.54 1.78
CA SER A 85 19.02 6.64 1.55
C SER A 85 19.98 6.84 2.71
N ALA A 86 20.97 7.71 2.52
CA ALA A 86 21.92 8.06 3.58
C ALA A 86 21.36 9.07 4.58
N GLY A 87 20.29 9.77 4.24
CA GLY A 87 19.65 10.76 5.09
C GLY A 87 18.32 10.29 5.64
N ALA A 88 17.86 10.88 6.73
CA ALA A 88 16.52 10.62 7.25
C ALA A 88 15.46 11.12 6.27
N ILE A 89 14.35 10.40 6.17
CA ILE A 89 13.20 10.80 5.37
C ILE A 89 12.04 11.11 6.31
N ASP A 90 11.55 12.33 6.23
CA ASP A 90 10.39 12.79 7.01
C ASP A 90 9.40 13.42 6.03
N LEU A 91 8.47 12.63 5.54
CA LEU A 91 7.47 13.09 4.60
C LEU A 91 6.41 13.92 5.31
N ALA A 92 5.99 15.00 4.66
CA ALA A 92 4.84 15.77 5.13
C ALA A 92 3.58 14.90 5.09
N SER A 93 2.63 15.22 5.98
CA SER A 93 1.30 14.62 5.95
C SER A 93 0.67 14.82 4.57
N THR A 94 0.14 13.76 3.98
CA THR A 94 -0.41 13.80 2.63
C THR A 94 -1.48 12.74 2.45
N THR A 95 -2.16 12.79 1.32
CA THR A 95 -3.15 11.79 0.95
C THR A 95 -2.47 10.63 0.24
N ALA A 96 -2.69 9.42 0.76
CA ALA A 96 -2.33 8.18 0.09
C ALA A 96 -3.57 7.62 -0.60
N LYS A 97 -3.38 7.09 -1.79
CA LYS A 97 -4.43 6.41 -2.57
C LYS A 97 -3.95 5.03 -2.94
N PHE A 98 -4.80 4.04 -2.74
CA PHE A 98 -4.50 2.67 -3.13
C PHE A 98 -5.79 1.89 -3.32
N MET A 99 -5.65 0.70 -3.88
CA MET A 99 -6.75 -0.24 -4.04
C MET A 99 -6.42 -1.52 -3.29
N VAL A 100 -7.45 -2.21 -2.85
CA VAL A 100 -7.31 -3.56 -2.31
C VAL A 100 -8.24 -4.47 -3.10
N GLY A 101 -7.71 -5.59 -3.57
CA GLY A 101 -8.47 -6.58 -4.33
C GLY A 101 -8.50 -7.93 -3.63
N ARG A 102 -9.68 -8.54 -3.57
CA ARG A 102 -9.82 -9.92 -3.12
C ARG A 102 -9.79 -10.83 -4.32
N PRO A 103 -8.74 -11.65 -4.47
CA PRO A 103 -8.67 -12.56 -5.62
C PRO A 103 -9.83 -13.52 -5.63
N SER A 104 -10.29 -13.87 -6.84
CA SER A 104 -11.29 -14.90 -7.03
C SER A 104 -10.67 -16.30 -7.14
N TRP A 105 -9.36 -16.38 -7.05
CA TRP A 105 -8.62 -17.64 -7.15
C TRP A 105 -7.88 -18.00 -5.88
#